data_190f5184491a5c70c020d2d0593ebd92
#
_entry.id   190f5184491a5c70c020d2d0593ebd92
#
_cell.length_a   1.000
_cell.length_b   1.000
_cell.length_c   1.000
_cell.angle_alpha   90.00
_cell.angle_beta   90.00
_cell.angle_gamma   90.00
#
_symmetry.space_group_name_H-M   'P 1'
#
loop_
_entity.id
_entity.type
_entity.pdbx_description
1 polymer ?
#
loop_
_entity_poly.entity_id
_entity_poly.type
_entity_poly.pdbx_seq_one_letter_code
_entity_poly.pdbx_strand_id
1 'polypeptide(L)'
;NNRECCHCHNNHKGLTKLFDPASFNGAQTPAYSEMFDRAVHRWDAKELPWREQAFSPNDSVRVARYPLRETYKSITFDGAPACKKLIGPFDDYDSSTLSMWFNPNAWVHFTSDHIATNWVLPLGPERCALYSSWIVHEDAVEGEDYAVDHLTEVWKVTNAEDVGLCMSMTAGAQSMHYRPGPFAPDEQHCIQFCDWFMTYST
;
A
#
# COMPACT_ATOMS: atom_id res chain seq x y z
N ASN A 1 -3.11 -1.80 7.33
CA ASN A 1 -2.11 -1.87 8.39
C ASN A 1 -2.20 -0.62 9.25
N ASN A 2 -2.57 -0.81 10.52
CA ASN A 2 -2.66 0.28 11.48
C ASN A 2 -1.23 0.71 11.88
N ARG A 3 -0.91 2.00 11.71
CA ARG A 3 0.41 2.57 12.00
C ARG A 3 0.82 2.44 13.47
N GLU A 4 -0.14 2.38 14.37
CA GLU A 4 0.08 2.24 15.81
C GLU A 4 0.08 0.77 16.29
N CYS A 5 -0.27 -0.16 15.42
CA CYS A 5 -0.33 -1.57 15.78
C CYS A 5 1.04 -2.22 15.74
N CYS A 6 1.56 -2.59 16.89
CA CYS A 6 2.84 -3.30 16.98
C CYS A 6 2.85 -4.64 16.22
N HIS A 7 1.69 -5.28 16.00
CA HIS A 7 1.57 -6.50 15.23
C HIS A 7 1.81 -6.25 13.74
N CYS A 8 1.24 -5.17 13.17
CA CYS A 8 1.49 -4.81 11.77
C CYS A 8 2.96 -4.47 11.52
N HIS A 9 3.58 -3.69 12.42
CA HIS A 9 5.00 -3.38 12.35
C HIS A 9 5.88 -4.63 12.42
N ASN A 10 5.55 -5.59 13.30
CA ASN A 10 6.29 -6.82 13.43
C ASN A 10 6.06 -7.78 12.27
N ASN A 11 4.88 -7.74 11.65
CA ASN A 11 4.55 -8.57 10.50
C ASN A 11 5.26 -8.08 9.22
N HIS A 12 5.31 -6.75 9.01
CA HIS A 12 5.86 -6.15 7.79
C HIS A 12 7.21 -5.46 8.01
N LYS A 13 8.17 -6.17 8.55
CA LYS A 13 9.51 -5.63 8.85
C LYS A 13 10.25 -5.08 7.61
N GLY A 14 10.02 -5.67 6.46
CA GLY A 14 10.57 -5.20 5.18
C GLY A 14 9.89 -3.94 4.72
N LEU A 15 8.56 -3.98 4.57
CA LEU A 15 7.76 -2.88 4.07
C LEU A 15 7.90 -1.61 4.92
N THR A 16 7.95 -1.74 6.25
CA THR A 16 8.08 -0.59 7.15
C THR A 16 9.38 0.19 6.97
N LYS A 17 10.44 -0.44 6.44
CA LYS A 17 11.71 0.23 6.16
C LYS A 17 11.64 1.25 5.01
N LEU A 18 10.66 1.10 4.11
CA LEU A 18 10.50 1.98 2.96
C LEU A 18 9.99 3.36 3.33
N PHE A 19 9.28 3.45 4.45
CA PHE A 19 8.66 4.70 4.90
C PHE A 19 9.52 5.44 5.91
N ASP A 20 9.35 6.75 5.99
CA ASP A 20 10.00 7.54 7.03
C ASP A 20 9.56 7.05 8.42
N PRO A 21 10.48 6.90 9.39
CA PRO A 21 10.13 6.49 10.75
C PRO A 21 9.05 7.36 11.40
N ALA A 22 8.98 8.65 11.07
CA ALA A 22 7.93 9.53 11.55
C ALA A 22 6.52 9.06 11.14
N SER A 23 6.40 8.33 10.02
CA SER A 23 5.13 7.74 9.56
C SER A 23 4.50 6.75 10.56
N PHE A 24 5.29 6.22 11.49
CA PHE A 24 4.86 5.22 12.48
C PHE A 24 4.64 5.79 13.87
N ASN A 25 4.89 7.09 14.08
CA ASN A 25 4.73 7.76 15.37
C ASN A 25 3.32 8.33 15.59
N GLY A 26 2.36 7.96 14.73
CA GLY A 26 1.01 8.52 14.71
C GLY A 26 0.92 9.81 13.88
N ALA A 27 -0.20 9.97 13.18
CA ALA A 27 -0.44 11.09 12.25
C ALA A 27 -0.55 12.47 12.94
N GLN A 28 -0.54 12.51 14.26
CA GLN A 28 -0.70 13.74 15.06
C GLN A 28 0.61 14.22 15.68
N THR A 29 1.74 13.57 15.41
CA THR A 29 3.03 14.00 15.98
C THR A 29 3.64 15.14 15.17
N PRO A 30 4.35 16.09 15.81
CA PRO A 30 5.08 17.14 15.09
C PRO A 30 6.03 16.57 14.02
N ALA A 31 6.74 15.50 14.34
CA ALA A 31 7.67 14.85 13.40
C ALA A 31 6.97 14.32 12.15
N TYR A 32 5.76 13.76 12.29
CA TYR A 32 4.95 13.36 11.15
C TYR A 32 4.52 14.56 10.30
N SER A 33 4.01 15.62 10.94
CA SER A 33 3.56 16.82 10.24
C SER A 33 4.69 17.46 9.45
N GLU A 34 5.85 17.64 10.06
CA GLU A 34 7.02 18.19 9.37
C GLU A 34 7.47 17.35 8.17
N MET A 35 7.49 16.04 8.33
CA MET A 35 7.83 15.11 7.24
C MET A 35 6.80 15.19 6.11
N PHE A 36 5.52 15.18 6.46
CA PHE A 36 4.44 15.23 5.49
C PHE A 36 4.39 16.58 4.76
N ASP A 37 4.59 17.70 5.46
CA ASP A 37 4.67 19.03 4.86
C ASP A 37 5.81 19.13 3.85
N ARG A 38 7.01 18.60 4.18
CA ARG A 38 8.12 18.53 3.21
C ARG A 38 7.75 17.70 1.97
N ALA A 39 7.03 16.59 2.16
CA ALA A 39 6.58 15.78 1.03
C ALA A 39 5.56 16.54 0.17
N VAL A 40 4.58 17.19 0.79
CA VAL A 40 3.57 18.01 0.11
C VAL A 40 4.21 19.11 -0.73
N HIS A 41 5.20 19.84 -0.18
CA HIS A 41 5.91 20.86 -0.94
C HIS A 41 6.58 20.31 -2.21
N ARG A 42 7.16 19.10 -2.14
CA ARG A 42 7.73 18.43 -3.33
C ARG A 42 6.65 18.06 -4.35
N TRP A 43 5.53 17.54 -3.87
CA TRP A 43 4.43 17.12 -4.75
C TRP A 43 3.73 18.30 -5.41
N ASP A 44 3.50 19.39 -4.68
CA ASP A 44 2.92 20.62 -5.23
C ASP A 44 3.84 21.24 -6.30
N ALA A 45 5.17 21.24 -6.06
CA ALA A 45 6.16 21.75 -7.02
C ALA A 45 6.18 20.93 -8.32
N LYS A 46 5.76 19.67 -8.28
CA LYS A 46 5.67 18.75 -9.43
C LYS A 46 4.24 18.57 -9.94
N GLU A 47 3.28 19.32 -9.42
CA GLU A 47 1.85 19.21 -9.74
C GLU A 47 1.29 17.79 -9.55
N LEU A 48 1.84 17.03 -8.59
CA LEU A 48 1.41 15.67 -8.31
C LEU A 48 0.18 15.65 -7.39
N PRO A 49 -0.84 14.84 -7.67
CA PRO A 49 -2.00 14.70 -6.81
C PRO A 49 -1.60 14.01 -5.50
N TRP A 50 -1.94 14.61 -4.36
CA TRP A 50 -1.59 14.06 -3.05
C TRP A 50 -2.74 14.06 -2.04
N ARG A 51 -3.77 14.88 -2.29
CA ARG A 51 -4.90 14.97 -1.37
C ARG A 51 -5.66 13.65 -1.39
N GLU A 52 -5.86 13.09 -0.21
CA GLU A 52 -6.73 11.95 -0.05
C GLU A 52 -8.16 12.38 -0.36
N GLN A 53 -8.81 11.64 -1.25
CA GLN A 53 -10.24 11.84 -1.45
C GLN A 53 -10.96 11.20 -0.26
N ALA A 54 -11.75 11.99 0.44
CA ALA A 54 -12.64 11.48 1.48
C ALA A 54 -13.62 10.49 0.84
N PHE A 55 -13.70 9.28 1.40
CA PHE A 55 -14.71 8.33 0.96
C PHE A 55 -16.11 8.77 1.37
N SER A 56 -17.00 8.80 0.41
CA SER A 56 -18.40 8.58 0.70
C SER A 56 -18.65 7.06 0.85
N PRO A 57 -19.66 6.63 1.61
CA PRO A 57 -20.05 5.21 1.71
C PRO A 57 -20.33 4.56 0.34
N ASN A 58 -20.57 5.36 -0.68
CA ASN A 58 -20.84 4.90 -2.04
C ASN A 58 -19.59 4.83 -2.93
N ASP A 59 -18.44 5.31 -2.45
CA ASP A 59 -17.22 5.31 -3.26
C ASP A 59 -16.56 3.94 -3.24
N SER A 60 -16.36 3.39 -4.43
CA SER A 60 -15.66 2.11 -4.61
C SER A 60 -14.14 2.26 -4.75
N VAL A 61 -13.65 3.49 -4.85
CA VAL A 61 -12.23 3.79 -5.09
C VAL A 61 -11.72 4.78 -4.06
N ARG A 62 -10.56 4.48 -3.50
CA ARG A 62 -9.79 5.38 -2.65
C ARG A 62 -8.43 5.65 -3.27
N VAL A 63 -7.97 6.89 -3.17
CA VAL A 63 -6.65 7.31 -3.66
C VAL A 63 -5.93 8.08 -2.56
N ALA A 64 -4.66 7.75 -2.32
CA ALA A 64 -3.81 8.52 -1.43
C ALA A 64 -2.34 8.44 -1.85
N ARG A 65 -1.58 9.51 -1.64
CA ARG A 65 -0.13 9.53 -1.84
C ARG A 65 0.58 9.42 -0.50
N TYR A 66 1.59 8.56 -0.45
CA TYR A 66 2.39 8.32 0.75
C TYR A 66 3.85 8.63 0.48
N PRO A 67 4.53 9.34 1.40
CA PRO A 67 5.96 9.59 1.28
C PRO A 67 6.73 8.32 1.62
N LEU A 68 7.68 7.97 0.78
CA LEU A 68 8.78 7.07 1.11
C LEU A 68 9.85 7.83 1.90
N ARG A 69 10.87 7.14 2.38
CA ARG A 69 12.06 7.82 2.89
C ARG A 69 12.65 8.71 1.82
N GLU A 70 13.13 9.90 2.18
CA GLU A 70 13.65 10.88 1.22
C GLU A 70 14.80 10.34 0.34
N THR A 71 15.55 9.37 0.85
CA THR A 71 16.64 8.71 0.13
C THR A 71 16.17 7.61 -0.82
N TYR A 72 14.89 7.17 -0.70
CA TYR A 72 14.35 6.09 -1.51
C TYR A 72 13.75 6.62 -2.80
N LYS A 73 14.10 5.97 -3.90
CA LYS A 73 13.65 6.32 -5.25
C LYS A 73 12.50 5.45 -5.74
N SER A 74 12.33 4.27 -5.12
CA SER A 74 11.33 3.30 -5.53
C SER A 74 10.91 2.39 -4.36
N ILE A 75 9.91 1.54 -4.59
CA ILE A 75 9.47 0.50 -3.65
C ILE A 75 10.37 -0.73 -3.83
N THR A 76 11.58 -0.63 -3.30
CA THR A 76 12.60 -1.68 -3.22
C THR A 76 13.21 -1.70 -1.83
N PHE A 77 13.76 -2.81 -1.37
CA PHE A 77 14.30 -2.89 0.00
C PHE A 77 15.54 -2.04 0.24
N ASP A 78 16.29 -1.77 -0.81
CA ASP A 78 17.48 -0.90 -0.76
C ASP A 78 17.18 0.56 -1.14
N GLY A 79 15.96 0.86 -1.57
CA GLY A 79 15.53 2.18 -2.02
C GLY A 79 16.08 2.61 -3.38
N ALA A 80 16.80 1.73 -4.07
CA ALA A 80 17.26 1.98 -5.43
C ALA A 80 16.09 1.92 -6.44
N PRO A 81 16.25 2.48 -7.65
CA PRO A 81 15.25 2.33 -8.70
C PRO A 81 14.98 0.86 -9.02
N ALA A 82 13.72 0.47 -9.10
CA ALA A 82 13.31 -0.84 -9.57
C ALA A 82 13.47 -0.97 -11.09
N CYS A 83 13.26 0.14 -11.81
CA CYS A 83 13.50 0.24 -13.25
C CYS A 83 14.25 1.54 -13.57
N LYS A 84 15.17 1.52 -14.54
CA LYS A 84 15.91 2.69 -14.98
C LYS A 84 15.06 3.65 -15.81
N LYS A 85 14.03 3.14 -16.48
CA LYS A 85 13.12 3.93 -17.29
C LYS A 85 11.90 4.32 -16.47
N LEU A 86 11.61 5.62 -16.48
CA LEU A 86 10.47 6.20 -15.78
C LEU A 86 9.19 6.02 -16.59
N ILE A 87 8.06 5.96 -15.92
CA ILE A 87 6.73 5.84 -16.53
C ILE A 87 5.98 7.17 -16.45
N GLY A 88 5.06 7.38 -17.39
CA GLY A 88 4.24 8.60 -17.42
C GLY A 88 5.06 9.87 -17.65
N PRO A 89 4.67 10.98 -17.04
CA PRO A 89 5.28 12.29 -17.25
C PRO A 89 6.48 12.56 -16.34
N PHE A 90 7.00 11.55 -15.64
CA PHE A 90 8.12 11.74 -14.73
C PHE A 90 9.44 11.88 -15.49
N ASP A 91 10.23 12.86 -15.09
CA ASP A 91 11.59 13.12 -15.55
C ASP A 91 12.66 12.80 -14.48
N ASP A 92 12.22 12.54 -13.25
CA ASP A 92 13.06 12.08 -12.15
C ASP A 92 12.33 11.07 -11.24
N TYR A 93 13.08 10.45 -10.32
CA TYR A 93 12.50 9.60 -9.29
C TYR A 93 11.88 10.44 -8.19
N ASP A 94 10.64 10.16 -7.85
CA ASP A 94 9.96 10.78 -6.73
C ASP A 94 9.89 9.82 -5.53
N SER A 95 10.30 10.31 -4.35
CA SER A 95 10.27 9.53 -3.11
C SER A 95 8.84 9.42 -2.55
N SER A 96 7.92 8.89 -3.36
CA SER A 96 6.53 8.66 -2.96
C SER A 96 5.89 7.51 -3.71
N THR A 97 4.75 7.07 -3.20
CA THR A 97 3.85 6.14 -3.90
C THR A 97 2.43 6.69 -3.90
N LEU A 98 1.81 6.72 -5.07
CA LEU A 98 0.37 6.92 -5.19
C LEU A 98 -0.29 5.55 -5.07
N SER A 99 -1.12 5.39 -4.06
CA SER A 99 -1.84 4.15 -3.82
C SER A 99 -3.32 4.33 -4.12
N MET A 100 -3.89 3.36 -4.81
CA MET A 100 -5.33 3.30 -5.11
C MET A 100 -5.88 1.97 -4.61
N TRP A 101 -7.00 2.03 -3.95
CA TRP A 101 -7.77 0.84 -3.54
C TRP A 101 -9.10 0.83 -4.26
N PHE A 102 -9.45 -0.35 -4.75
CA PHE A 102 -10.70 -0.62 -5.45
C PHE A 102 -11.46 -1.68 -4.68
N ASN A 103 -12.55 -1.28 -4.07
CA ASN A 103 -13.42 -2.23 -3.38
C ASN A 103 -14.04 -3.24 -4.36
N PRO A 104 -14.13 -4.50 -3.99
CA PRO A 104 -13.81 -5.06 -2.68
C PRO A 104 -12.38 -5.59 -2.54
N ASN A 105 -11.59 -5.74 -3.60
CA ASN A 105 -10.54 -6.72 -3.60
C ASN A 105 -9.30 -6.39 -4.46
N ALA A 106 -9.11 -5.13 -4.86
CA ALA A 106 -7.94 -4.76 -5.66
C ALA A 106 -7.25 -3.51 -5.12
N TRP A 107 -5.93 -3.43 -5.31
CA TRP A 107 -5.15 -2.24 -5.02
C TRP A 107 -3.96 -2.11 -5.95
N VAL A 108 -3.55 -0.87 -6.16
CA VAL A 108 -2.48 -0.51 -7.08
C VAL A 108 -1.55 0.48 -6.40
N HIS A 109 -0.25 0.34 -6.61
CA HIS A 109 0.78 1.26 -6.15
C HIS A 109 1.57 1.77 -7.35
N PHE A 110 1.59 3.09 -7.49
CA PHE A 110 2.33 3.78 -8.55
C PHE A 110 3.57 4.44 -7.94
N THR A 111 4.71 4.15 -8.53
CA THR A 111 5.95 4.91 -8.35
C THR A 111 6.33 5.54 -9.67
N SER A 112 7.39 6.34 -9.71
CA SER A 112 7.84 6.96 -10.98
C SER A 112 8.42 5.97 -11.99
N ASP A 113 8.80 4.77 -11.55
CA ASP A 113 9.50 3.79 -12.40
C ASP A 113 8.74 2.47 -12.62
N HIS A 114 7.70 2.19 -11.83
CA HIS A 114 6.87 1.00 -12.03
C HIS A 114 5.50 1.14 -11.36
N ILE A 115 4.59 0.24 -11.75
CA ILE A 115 3.29 0.08 -11.11
C ILE A 115 3.18 -1.36 -10.61
N ALA A 116 2.81 -1.53 -9.35
CA ALA A 116 2.46 -2.84 -8.79
C ALA A 116 0.95 -2.92 -8.60
N THR A 117 0.32 -3.93 -9.18
CA THR A 117 -1.11 -4.19 -9.04
C THR A 117 -1.35 -5.48 -8.27
N ASN A 118 -2.34 -5.48 -7.40
CA ASN A 118 -2.73 -6.65 -6.64
C ASN A 118 -4.25 -6.78 -6.66
N TRP A 119 -4.74 -8.00 -6.82
CA TRP A 119 -6.17 -8.28 -6.69
C TRP A 119 -6.41 -9.69 -6.17
N VAL A 120 -7.50 -9.86 -5.43
CA VAL A 120 -7.88 -11.10 -4.77
C VAL A 120 -9.09 -11.70 -5.46
N LEU A 121 -8.96 -12.93 -5.95
CA LEU A 121 -10.07 -13.71 -6.48
C LEU A 121 -10.60 -14.65 -5.39
N PRO A 122 -11.84 -14.48 -4.90
CA PRO A 122 -12.46 -15.45 -4.03
C PRO A 122 -12.67 -16.80 -4.75
N LEU A 123 -12.22 -17.89 -4.14
CA LEU A 123 -12.38 -19.25 -4.64
C LEU A 123 -13.35 -20.07 -3.77
N GLY A 124 -13.93 -19.45 -2.75
CA GLY A 124 -14.85 -20.04 -1.79
C GLY A 124 -14.72 -19.36 -0.43
N PRO A 125 -15.48 -19.82 0.58
CA PRO A 125 -15.51 -19.18 1.90
C PRO A 125 -14.17 -19.16 2.62
N GLU A 126 -13.30 -20.12 2.33
CA GLU A 126 -12.02 -20.31 3.05
C GLU A 126 -10.80 -20.15 2.15
N ARG A 127 -10.99 -19.81 0.88
CA ARG A 127 -9.90 -19.77 -0.09
C ARG A 127 -10.03 -18.60 -1.03
N CYS A 128 -8.91 -17.96 -1.29
CA CYS A 128 -8.74 -16.97 -2.35
C CYS A 128 -7.41 -17.17 -3.09
N ALA A 129 -7.31 -16.61 -4.25
CA ALA A 129 -6.05 -16.46 -4.98
C ALA A 129 -5.68 -14.97 -5.03
N LEU A 130 -4.46 -14.64 -4.68
CA LEU A 130 -3.89 -13.30 -4.84
C LEU A 130 -3.07 -13.26 -6.12
N TYR A 131 -3.40 -12.34 -6.99
CA TYR A 131 -2.68 -12.05 -8.22
C TYR A 131 -1.92 -10.74 -8.07
N SER A 132 -0.66 -10.75 -8.45
CA SER A 132 0.18 -9.56 -8.48
C SER A 132 0.82 -9.41 -9.85
N SER A 133 0.84 -8.18 -10.38
CA SER A 133 1.47 -7.87 -11.66
C SER A 133 2.29 -6.58 -11.52
N TRP A 134 3.39 -6.51 -12.27
CA TRP A 134 4.24 -5.34 -12.31
C TRP A 134 4.28 -4.80 -13.73
N ILE A 135 4.15 -3.51 -13.87
CA ILE A 135 4.18 -2.79 -15.14
C ILE A 135 5.37 -1.84 -15.09
N VAL A 136 6.21 -1.92 -16.10
CA VAL A 136 7.36 -1.04 -16.33
C VAL A 136 7.16 -0.30 -17.65
N HIS A 137 8.06 0.65 -17.96
CA HIS A 137 8.03 1.37 -19.24
C HIS A 137 8.07 0.38 -20.43
N GLU A 138 7.33 0.67 -21.50
CA GLU A 138 7.21 -0.22 -22.66
C GLU A 138 8.54 -0.56 -23.34
N ASP A 139 9.49 0.37 -23.31
CA ASP A 139 10.85 0.16 -23.86
C ASP A 139 11.84 -0.42 -22.83
N ALA A 140 11.39 -0.76 -21.61
CA ALA A 140 12.28 -1.31 -20.58
C ALA A 140 12.66 -2.75 -20.90
N VAL A 141 13.95 -3.06 -20.84
CA VAL A 141 14.53 -4.37 -21.17
C VAL A 141 14.94 -5.08 -19.90
N GLU A 142 14.43 -6.31 -19.70
CA GLU A 142 14.86 -7.16 -18.59
C GLU A 142 16.35 -7.48 -18.68
N GLY A 143 17.03 -7.41 -17.54
CA GLY A 143 18.48 -7.60 -17.44
C GLY A 143 19.32 -6.36 -17.74
N GLU A 144 18.73 -5.34 -18.39
CA GLU A 144 19.37 -4.05 -18.66
C GLU A 144 18.77 -2.93 -17.81
N ASP A 145 17.45 -2.74 -17.88
CA ASP A 145 16.73 -1.66 -17.22
C ASP A 145 16.14 -2.07 -15.87
N TYR A 146 15.79 -3.34 -15.71
CA TYR A 146 15.28 -3.91 -14.46
C TYR A 146 15.65 -5.39 -14.32
N ALA A 147 15.66 -5.85 -13.06
CA ALA A 147 15.76 -7.27 -12.72
C ALA A 147 14.44 -7.70 -12.05
N VAL A 148 13.84 -8.79 -12.51
CA VAL A 148 12.52 -9.25 -12.00
C VAL A 148 12.53 -9.47 -10.49
N ASP A 149 13.58 -10.06 -9.93
CA ASP A 149 13.66 -10.32 -8.50
C ASP A 149 13.68 -9.01 -7.69
N HIS A 150 14.47 -8.02 -8.11
CA HIS A 150 14.55 -6.72 -7.46
C HIS A 150 13.23 -5.91 -7.59
N LEU A 151 12.62 -5.95 -8.78
CA LEU A 151 11.34 -5.29 -9.06
C LEU A 151 10.20 -5.85 -8.20
N THR A 152 10.22 -7.15 -7.90
CA THR A 152 9.07 -7.85 -7.30
C THR A 152 9.24 -8.18 -5.81
N GLU A 153 10.45 -8.06 -5.26
CA GLU A 153 10.81 -8.58 -3.93
C GLU A 153 9.95 -8.05 -2.79
N VAL A 154 9.67 -6.74 -2.77
CA VAL A 154 8.92 -6.11 -1.67
C VAL A 154 7.52 -6.70 -1.56
N TRP A 155 6.80 -6.75 -2.68
CA TRP A 155 5.43 -7.27 -2.66
C TRP A 155 5.37 -8.78 -2.51
N LYS A 156 6.34 -9.54 -3.04
CA LYS A 156 6.45 -10.98 -2.78
C LYS A 156 6.60 -11.26 -1.28
N VAL A 157 7.48 -10.53 -0.60
CA VAL A 157 7.70 -10.70 0.84
C VAL A 157 6.48 -10.22 1.64
N THR A 158 5.96 -9.04 1.34
CA THR A 158 4.80 -8.47 2.03
C THR A 158 3.57 -9.37 1.92
N ASN A 159 3.27 -9.86 0.72
CA ASN A 159 2.14 -10.76 0.51
C ASN A 159 2.33 -12.11 1.23
N ALA A 160 3.55 -12.63 1.29
CA ALA A 160 3.84 -13.86 2.05
C ALA A 160 3.67 -13.67 3.55
N GLU A 161 4.05 -12.50 4.10
CA GLU A 161 3.81 -12.12 5.49
C GLU A 161 2.30 -12.05 5.79
N ASP A 162 1.50 -11.48 4.90
CA ASP A 162 0.04 -11.36 5.04
C ASP A 162 -0.68 -12.71 5.01
N VAL A 163 -0.21 -13.68 4.25
CA VAL A 163 -0.83 -15.03 4.18
C VAL A 163 -0.94 -15.66 5.55
N GLY A 164 0.15 -15.65 6.33
CA GLY A 164 0.17 -16.23 7.68
C GLY A 164 -0.82 -15.54 8.63
N LEU A 165 -0.91 -14.22 8.53
CA LEU A 165 -1.84 -13.43 9.34
C LEU A 165 -3.30 -13.71 8.97
N CYS A 166 -3.63 -13.72 7.68
CA CYS A 166 -4.96 -14.01 7.17
C CYS A 166 -5.44 -15.42 7.57
N MET A 167 -4.56 -16.43 7.47
CA MET A 167 -4.88 -17.79 7.91
C MET A 167 -5.20 -17.85 9.40
N SER A 168 -4.38 -17.20 10.24
CA SER A 168 -4.60 -17.14 11.68
C SER A 168 -5.89 -16.42 12.06
N MET A 169 -6.19 -15.31 11.40
CA MET A 169 -7.43 -14.56 11.61
C MET A 169 -8.67 -15.37 11.20
N THR A 170 -8.60 -16.07 10.08
CA THR A 170 -9.69 -16.94 9.61
C THR A 170 -9.97 -18.05 10.62
N ALA A 171 -8.94 -18.74 11.08
CA ALA A 171 -9.08 -19.77 12.12
C ALA A 171 -9.68 -19.20 13.42
N GLY A 172 -9.24 -18.00 13.82
CA GLY A 172 -9.80 -17.30 14.98
C GLY A 172 -11.28 -16.95 14.81
N ALA A 173 -11.66 -16.44 13.64
CA ALA A 173 -13.05 -16.07 13.34
C ALA A 173 -14.00 -17.28 13.28
N GLN A 174 -13.49 -18.47 12.93
CA GLN A 174 -14.26 -19.73 12.93
C GLN A 174 -14.39 -20.35 14.31
N SER A 175 -13.69 -19.84 15.32
CA SER A 175 -13.77 -20.36 16.69
C SER A 175 -15.17 -20.14 17.28
N MET A 176 -15.69 -21.14 17.98
CA MET A 176 -16.97 -21.04 18.72
C MET A 176 -16.94 -19.95 19.81
N HIS A 177 -15.78 -19.50 20.22
CA HIS A 177 -15.58 -18.44 21.20
C HIS A 177 -15.34 -17.05 20.57
N TYR A 178 -15.34 -16.95 19.23
CA TYR A 178 -15.13 -15.68 18.57
C TYR A 178 -16.18 -14.65 18.99
N ARG A 179 -15.69 -13.45 19.26
CA ARG A 179 -16.52 -12.25 19.47
C ARG A 179 -15.88 -11.12 18.68
N PRO A 180 -16.62 -10.40 17.83
CA PRO A 180 -16.10 -9.24 17.15
C PRO A 180 -15.68 -8.17 18.16
N GLY A 181 -14.48 -7.62 17.98
CA GLY A 181 -13.99 -6.47 18.74
C GLY A 181 -14.41 -5.14 18.08
N PRO A 182 -14.31 -4.03 18.80
CA PRO A 182 -14.46 -2.72 18.20
C PRO A 182 -13.28 -2.40 17.27
N PHE A 183 -13.54 -1.60 16.26
CA PHE A 183 -12.46 -1.01 15.46
C PHE A 183 -11.70 0.05 16.29
N ALA A 184 -10.40 0.12 16.11
CA ALA A 184 -9.60 1.20 16.65
C ALA A 184 -9.88 2.53 15.92
N PRO A 185 -9.60 3.69 16.54
CA PRO A 185 -9.81 5.00 15.89
C PRO A 185 -9.13 5.14 14.53
N ASP A 186 -7.98 4.49 14.32
CA ASP A 186 -7.22 4.53 13.06
C ASP A 186 -7.69 3.51 12.02
N GLU A 187 -8.72 2.71 12.33
CA GLU A 187 -9.30 1.70 11.42
C GLU A 187 -10.53 2.22 10.67
N GLN A 188 -10.61 3.54 10.44
CA GLN A 188 -11.73 4.16 9.71
C GLN A 188 -11.96 3.56 8.33
N HIS A 189 -10.89 3.12 7.66
CA HIS A 189 -11.02 2.49 6.35
C HIS A 189 -11.65 1.10 6.42
N CYS A 190 -11.48 0.37 7.51
CA CYS A 190 -12.17 -0.90 7.73
C CYS A 190 -13.67 -0.66 7.96
N ILE A 191 -14.04 0.39 8.71
CA ILE A 191 -15.43 0.80 8.91
C ILE A 191 -16.06 1.19 7.57
N GLN A 192 -15.40 2.06 6.80
CA GLN A 192 -15.87 2.47 5.47
C GLN A 192 -16.06 1.29 4.51
N PHE A 193 -15.16 0.30 4.54
CA PHE A 193 -15.31 -0.91 3.76
C PHE A 193 -16.55 -1.71 4.21
N CYS A 194 -16.78 -1.86 5.51
CA CYS A 194 -17.97 -2.55 6.03
C CYS A 194 -19.26 -1.84 5.60
N ASP A 195 -19.31 -0.53 5.72
CA ASP A 195 -20.46 0.29 5.31
C ASP A 195 -20.71 0.16 3.80
N TRP A 196 -19.65 0.25 2.99
CA TRP A 196 -19.72 0.03 1.55
C TRP A 196 -20.24 -1.37 1.23
N PHE A 197 -19.68 -2.41 1.87
CA PHE A 197 -20.09 -3.80 1.63
C PHE A 197 -21.57 -4.02 1.97
N MET A 198 -22.05 -3.48 3.08
CA MET A 198 -23.46 -3.57 3.47
C MET A 198 -24.38 -2.88 2.47
N THR A 199 -23.95 -1.81 1.82
CA THR A 199 -24.74 -1.10 0.80
C THR A 199 -24.94 -1.94 -0.48
N TYR A 200 -23.95 -2.77 -0.83
CA TYR A 200 -23.99 -3.56 -2.08
C TYR A 200 -24.34 -5.03 -1.89
N SER A 201 -24.44 -5.51 -0.65
CA SER A 201 -24.78 -6.92 -0.35
C SER A 201 -26.25 -7.16 -0.03
N THR A 202 -27.07 -6.12 -0.07
CA THR A 202 -28.55 -6.18 0.07
C THR A 202 -29.20 -6.10 -1.29
#